data_b99a6e58ea5056b476416752fcc9d37d
#
_entry.id   b99a6e58ea5056b476416752fcc9d37d
#
_cell.length_a   1.000
_cell.length_b   1.000
_cell.length_c   1.000
_cell.angle_alpha   90.00
_cell.angle_beta   90.00
_cell.angle_gamma   90.00
#
_symmetry.space_group_name_H-M   'P 1'
#
loop_
_entity.id
_entity.type
_entity.pdbx_description
1 polymer ?
#
loop_
_entity_poly.entity_id
_entity_poly.type
_entity_poly.pdbx_seq_one_letter_code
_entity_poly.pdbx_strand_id
1 'polypeptide(L)'
;LKSLGMKDEEMRVRDHEKEELSFYSKATSDIEFLFPFGWGELWGIADRTDYDLTQHQNTSGEDLTYFDDQKNTRYIPYVIEPSLGADRVVLAFLCGAYDEENIGTEEKPDIRTVLHFYPALAPVKIGVLPLSKKLNEGAEKVFEQLRKKYNCEYDDRGNIGKRYRR
;
A
#
# COMPACT_ATOMS: atom_id res chain seq x y z
N LEU A 1 2.82 0.74 -6.08
CA LEU A 1 3.35 -0.07 -4.98
C LEU A 1 4.84 0.16 -4.81
N LYS A 2 5.68 -0.03 -5.85
CA LYS A 2 7.14 0.18 -5.81
C LYS A 2 7.54 1.59 -5.32
N SER A 3 6.85 2.63 -5.77
CA SER A 3 7.08 4.01 -5.32
C SER A 3 6.80 4.25 -3.83
N LEU A 4 6.17 3.29 -3.16
CA LEU A 4 5.86 3.28 -1.73
C LEU A 4 6.70 2.27 -0.94
N GLY A 5 7.76 1.72 -1.57
CA GLY A 5 8.77 0.91 -0.90
C GLY A 5 8.63 -0.60 -1.03
N MET A 6 7.65 -1.13 -1.77
CA MET A 6 7.62 -2.57 -2.08
C MET A 6 8.77 -2.93 -3.02
N LYS A 7 9.46 -4.02 -2.73
CA LYS A 7 10.62 -4.49 -3.48
C LYS A 7 10.20 -5.36 -4.67
N ASP A 8 11.04 -5.40 -5.69
CA ASP A 8 10.76 -6.16 -6.92
C ASP A 8 10.70 -7.66 -6.66
N GLU A 9 11.57 -8.17 -5.79
CA GLU A 9 11.62 -9.57 -5.38
C GLU A 9 10.42 -10.03 -4.55
N GLU A 10 9.65 -9.10 -3.99
CA GLU A 10 8.45 -9.36 -3.20
C GLU A 10 7.17 -9.37 -4.05
N MET A 11 7.27 -9.04 -5.33
CA MET A 11 6.12 -8.94 -6.24
C MET A 11 6.35 -9.71 -7.53
N ARG A 12 5.28 -10.25 -8.08
CA ARG A 12 5.28 -10.81 -9.44
C ARG A 12 3.95 -10.54 -10.13
N VAL A 13 3.95 -10.62 -11.45
CA VAL A 13 2.74 -10.64 -12.27
C VAL A 13 2.44 -12.09 -12.62
N ARG A 14 1.19 -12.50 -12.45
CA ARG A 14 0.68 -13.81 -12.84
C ARG A 14 -0.51 -13.63 -13.76
N ASP A 15 -0.36 -14.08 -15.01
CA ASP A 15 -1.48 -14.15 -15.93
C ASP A 15 -2.31 -15.40 -15.65
N HIS A 16 -3.64 -15.29 -15.73
CA HIS A 16 -4.55 -16.40 -15.57
C HIS A 16 -4.59 -17.28 -16.82
N GLU A 17 -4.61 -18.58 -16.63
CA GLU A 17 -4.88 -19.52 -17.70
C GLU A 17 -6.35 -19.42 -18.14
N LYS A 18 -6.65 -19.87 -19.37
CA LYS A 18 -8.00 -19.73 -19.94
C LYS A 18 -9.09 -20.40 -19.09
N GLU A 19 -8.75 -21.48 -18.43
CA GLU A 19 -9.64 -22.27 -17.58
C GLU A 19 -9.95 -21.58 -16.25
N GLU A 20 -9.12 -20.63 -15.85
CA GLU A 20 -9.29 -19.82 -14.62
C GLU A 20 -10.14 -18.58 -14.86
N LEU A 21 -10.29 -18.16 -16.13
CA LEU A 21 -11.01 -16.92 -16.46
C LEU A 21 -12.49 -17.02 -16.14
N SER A 22 -13.04 -15.95 -15.60
CA SER A 22 -14.48 -15.77 -15.49
C SER A 22 -15.11 -15.65 -16.89
N PHE A 23 -16.38 -16.05 -17.04
CA PHE A 23 -17.10 -16.05 -18.31
C PHE A 23 -17.19 -14.67 -19.00
N TYR A 24 -17.08 -13.60 -18.23
CA TYR A 24 -17.09 -12.21 -18.71
C TYR A 24 -15.69 -11.66 -18.98
N SER A 25 -14.64 -12.40 -18.66
CA SER A 25 -13.27 -11.93 -18.77
C SER A 25 -12.57 -12.53 -19.98
N LYS A 26 -11.92 -11.67 -20.76
CA LYS A 26 -11.06 -12.07 -21.89
C LYS A 26 -9.63 -12.37 -21.42
N ALA A 27 -9.16 -11.65 -20.42
CA ALA A 27 -7.85 -11.80 -19.81
C ALA A 27 -7.89 -11.29 -18.38
N THR A 28 -7.11 -11.90 -17.48
CA THR A 28 -6.91 -11.44 -16.12
C THR A 28 -5.46 -11.62 -15.75
N SER A 29 -4.88 -10.60 -15.12
CA SER A 29 -3.52 -10.66 -14.55
C SER A 29 -3.56 -10.21 -13.11
N ASP A 30 -2.90 -10.96 -12.22
CA ASP A 30 -2.74 -10.58 -10.84
C ASP A 30 -1.35 -10.01 -10.59
N ILE A 31 -1.27 -8.97 -9.77
CA ILE A 31 -0.05 -8.62 -9.08
C ILE A 31 -0.10 -9.38 -7.76
N GLU A 32 0.79 -10.35 -7.59
CA GLU A 32 0.93 -11.13 -6.36
C GLU A 32 2.07 -10.57 -5.50
N PHE A 33 1.89 -10.68 -4.18
CA PHE A 33 2.89 -10.34 -3.17
C PHE A 33 3.34 -11.62 -2.44
N LEU A 34 4.63 -11.70 -2.09
CA LEU A 34 5.19 -12.79 -1.30
C LEU A 34 4.92 -12.56 0.18
N PHE A 35 3.75 -13.02 0.63
CA PHE A 35 3.39 -13.04 2.04
C PHE A 35 4.19 -14.11 2.82
N PRO A 36 4.24 -14.08 4.16
CA PRO A 36 4.85 -15.14 4.96
C PRO A 36 4.27 -16.54 4.72
N PHE A 37 3.03 -16.62 4.23
CA PHE A 37 2.33 -17.86 3.87
C PHE A 37 2.44 -18.22 2.37
N GLY A 38 3.28 -17.52 1.61
CA GLY A 38 3.51 -17.74 0.18
C GLY A 38 2.91 -16.66 -0.72
N TRP A 39 3.00 -16.87 -2.04
CA TRP A 39 2.46 -15.96 -3.04
C TRP A 39 0.95 -15.83 -2.91
N GLY A 40 0.45 -14.63 -2.94
CA GLY A 40 -0.97 -14.34 -2.90
C GLY A 40 -1.32 -13.07 -3.66
N GLU A 41 -2.50 -13.08 -4.27
CA GLU A 41 -3.04 -11.94 -5.00
C GLU A 41 -3.09 -10.70 -4.10
N LEU A 42 -2.56 -9.59 -4.61
CA LEU A 42 -2.64 -8.28 -4.02
C LEU A 42 -3.54 -7.35 -4.84
N TRP A 43 -3.50 -7.48 -6.15
CA TRP A 43 -4.21 -6.61 -7.09
C TRP A 43 -4.57 -7.39 -8.35
N GLY A 44 -5.85 -7.55 -8.65
CA GLY A 44 -6.35 -8.14 -9.89
C GLY A 44 -6.59 -7.07 -10.95
N ILE A 45 -6.31 -7.39 -12.20
CA ILE A 45 -6.57 -6.53 -13.36
C ILE A 45 -7.25 -7.39 -14.43
N ALA A 46 -8.53 -7.14 -14.72
CA ALA A 46 -9.34 -7.91 -15.65
C ALA A 46 -9.77 -7.10 -16.87
N ASP A 47 -9.62 -7.68 -18.07
CA ASP A 47 -10.31 -7.23 -19.28
C ASP A 47 -11.70 -7.88 -19.30
N ARG A 48 -12.72 -7.12 -18.89
CA ARG A 48 -14.11 -7.57 -18.75
C ARG A 48 -14.90 -7.46 -20.06
N THR A 49 -14.24 -7.14 -21.16
CA THR A 49 -14.87 -6.90 -22.46
C THR A 49 -15.94 -5.80 -22.41
N ASP A 50 -16.93 -5.85 -23.26
CA ASP A 50 -18.12 -4.98 -23.26
C ASP A 50 -19.28 -5.54 -22.41
N TYR A 51 -19.05 -6.64 -21.70
CA TYR A 51 -20.09 -7.38 -20.97
C TYR A 51 -20.89 -6.51 -20.01
N ASP A 52 -20.21 -5.82 -19.09
CA ASP A 52 -20.88 -5.04 -18.05
C ASP A 52 -21.71 -3.90 -18.63
N LEU A 53 -21.15 -3.12 -19.54
CA LEU A 53 -21.86 -1.99 -20.16
C LEU A 53 -23.02 -2.46 -21.02
N THR A 54 -22.87 -3.60 -21.70
CA THR A 54 -23.98 -4.22 -22.45
C THR A 54 -25.13 -4.63 -21.51
N GLN A 55 -24.83 -5.25 -20.36
CA GLN A 55 -25.86 -5.61 -19.38
C GLN A 55 -26.54 -4.38 -18.79
N HIS A 56 -25.77 -3.35 -18.45
CA HIS A 56 -26.29 -2.09 -17.93
C HIS A 56 -27.18 -1.37 -18.95
N GLN A 57 -26.75 -1.27 -20.22
CA GLN A 57 -27.54 -0.68 -21.29
C GLN A 57 -28.85 -1.43 -21.51
N ASN A 58 -28.81 -2.76 -21.59
CA ASN A 58 -30.00 -3.59 -21.81
C ASN A 58 -31.01 -3.48 -20.66
N THR A 59 -30.54 -3.27 -19.41
CA THR A 59 -31.40 -3.19 -18.24
C THR A 59 -31.97 -1.79 -18.02
N SER A 60 -31.14 -0.75 -18.19
CA SER A 60 -31.54 0.65 -17.96
C SER A 60 -32.24 1.29 -19.14
N GLY A 61 -31.95 0.83 -20.36
CA GLY A 61 -32.37 1.48 -21.61
C GLY A 61 -31.55 2.72 -22.00
N GLU A 62 -30.52 3.05 -21.20
CA GLU A 62 -29.62 4.20 -21.46
C GLU A 62 -28.57 3.83 -22.52
N ASP A 63 -28.22 4.77 -23.42
CA ASP A 63 -27.15 4.58 -24.42
C ASP A 63 -25.76 4.71 -23.74
N LEU A 64 -25.07 3.59 -23.58
CA LEU A 64 -23.71 3.52 -23.02
C LEU A 64 -22.64 3.35 -24.11
N THR A 65 -22.94 3.67 -25.34
CA THR A 65 -21.96 3.62 -26.44
C THR A 65 -21.01 4.80 -26.41
N TYR A 66 -19.78 4.56 -26.81
CA TYR A 66 -18.78 5.59 -27.09
C TYR A 66 -18.72 5.90 -28.58
N PHE A 67 -18.63 7.17 -28.93
CA PHE A 67 -18.41 7.60 -30.30
C PHE A 67 -16.94 7.89 -30.55
N ASP A 68 -16.31 7.16 -31.45
CA ASP A 68 -14.92 7.35 -31.86
C ASP A 68 -14.90 8.31 -33.08
N ASP A 69 -14.50 9.56 -32.80
CA ASP A 69 -14.43 10.61 -33.85
C ASP A 69 -13.44 10.29 -34.98
N GLN A 70 -12.34 9.55 -34.62
CA GLN A 70 -11.32 9.22 -35.62
C GLN A 70 -11.80 8.16 -36.61
N LYS A 71 -12.59 7.19 -36.11
CA LYS A 71 -13.14 6.08 -36.93
C LYS A 71 -14.55 6.35 -37.39
N ASN A 72 -15.17 7.43 -36.91
CA ASN A 72 -16.57 7.78 -37.18
C ASN A 72 -17.52 6.60 -36.89
N THR A 73 -17.33 5.90 -35.77
CA THR A 73 -18.12 4.73 -35.40
C THR A 73 -18.55 4.80 -33.92
N ARG A 74 -19.70 4.16 -33.63
CA ARG A 74 -20.14 3.94 -32.24
C ARG A 74 -19.92 2.48 -31.84
N TYR A 75 -19.51 2.25 -30.62
CA TYR A 75 -19.38 0.93 -30.04
C TYR A 75 -19.52 0.98 -28.52
N ILE A 76 -19.83 -0.14 -27.88
CA ILE A 76 -19.75 -0.30 -26.44
C ILE A 76 -18.27 -0.57 -26.08
N PRO A 77 -17.61 0.27 -25.28
CA PRO A 77 -16.20 0.10 -24.95
C PRO A 77 -15.97 -1.11 -24.02
N TYR A 78 -14.76 -1.65 -24.08
CA TYR A 78 -14.32 -2.63 -23.11
C TYR A 78 -14.04 -1.98 -21.76
N VAL A 79 -14.31 -2.70 -20.69
CA VAL A 79 -14.02 -2.30 -19.33
C VAL A 79 -12.75 -3.01 -18.85
N ILE A 80 -11.76 -2.22 -18.41
CA ILE A 80 -10.59 -2.74 -17.72
C ILE A 80 -10.78 -2.43 -16.24
N GLU A 81 -10.87 -3.49 -15.42
CA GLU A 81 -11.11 -3.39 -14.00
C GLU A 81 -9.82 -3.68 -13.20
N PRO A 82 -9.13 -2.66 -12.70
CA PRO A 82 -8.15 -2.87 -11.63
C PRO A 82 -8.88 -2.90 -10.27
N SER A 83 -8.64 -3.95 -9.48
CA SER A 83 -9.29 -4.14 -8.18
C SER A 83 -8.29 -4.61 -7.12
N LEU A 84 -8.31 -4.00 -5.94
CA LEU A 84 -7.46 -4.38 -4.81
C LEU A 84 -8.20 -4.27 -3.48
N GLY A 85 -7.83 -5.13 -2.52
CA GLY A 85 -8.32 -5.07 -1.15
C GLY A 85 -7.45 -4.15 -0.28
N ALA A 86 -8.03 -3.08 0.30
CA ALA A 86 -7.29 -2.13 1.12
C ALA A 86 -6.57 -2.80 2.30
N ASP A 87 -7.26 -3.68 3.03
CA ASP A 87 -6.69 -4.38 4.19
C ASP A 87 -5.54 -5.31 3.78
N ARG A 88 -5.65 -5.94 2.61
CA ARG A 88 -4.61 -6.81 2.06
C ARG A 88 -3.37 -6.03 1.65
N VAL A 89 -3.54 -4.83 1.12
CA VAL A 89 -2.45 -3.90 0.81
C VAL A 89 -1.76 -3.45 2.10
N VAL A 90 -2.52 -3.11 3.15
CA VAL A 90 -1.95 -2.78 4.47
C VAL A 90 -1.12 -3.95 5.02
N LEU A 91 -1.65 -5.18 4.95
CA LEU A 91 -0.92 -6.37 5.38
C LEU A 91 0.38 -6.55 4.59
N ALA A 92 0.37 -6.36 3.27
CA ALA A 92 1.56 -6.49 2.44
C ALA A 92 2.64 -5.47 2.82
N PHE A 93 2.27 -4.20 3.05
CA PHE A 93 3.22 -3.18 3.52
C PHE A 93 3.75 -3.46 4.93
N LEU A 94 2.93 -4.02 5.83
CA LEU A 94 3.39 -4.47 7.15
C LEU A 94 4.40 -5.61 7.04
N CYS A 95 4.12 -6.62 6.18
CA CYS A 95 5.03 -7.73 5.96
C CYS A 95 6.35 -7.28 5.34
N GLY A 96 6.31 -6.40 4.33
CA GLY A 96 7.52 -5.89 3.68
C GLY A 96 8.36 -4.94 4.56
N ALA A 97 7.72 -4.30 5.56
CA ALA A 97 8.41 -3.42 6.51
C ALA A 97 8.95 -4.16 7.75
N TYR A 98 8.46 -5.37 8.02
CA TYR A 98 8.84 -6.14 9.20
C TYR A 98 10.30 -6.58 9.15
N ASP A 99 11.03 -6.35 10.25
CA ASP A 99 12.41 -6.81 10.42
C ASP A 99 12.69 -7.14 11.89
N GLU A 100 13.67 -8.02 12.12
CA GLU A 100 14.19 -8.38 13.42
C GLU A 100 15.67 -8.02 13.51
N GLU A 101 15.97 -6.96 14.27
CA GLU A 101 17.34 -6.49 14.45
C GLU A 101 17.95 -7.03 15.76
N ASN A 102 19.13 -7.64 15.67
CA ASN A 102 19.92 -7.95 16.86
C ASN A 102 20.74 -6.72 17.31
N ILE A 103 20.32 -6.09 18.39
CA ILE A 103 21.03 -4.93 19.02
C ILE A 103 21.97 -5.36 20.16
N GLY A 104 22.06 -6.67 20.44
CA GLY A 104 22.98 -7.27 21.39
C GLY A 104 24.30 -7.71 20.75
N THR A 105 24.97 -8.67 21.39
CA THR A 105 26.17 -9.33 20.87
C THR A 105 25.81 -10.74 20.36
N GLU A 106 26.73 -11.40 19.64
CA GLU A 106 26.54 -12.79 19.24
C GLU A 106 26.36 -13.74 20.44
N GLU A 107 27.10 -13.47 21.53
CA GLU A 107 27.03 -14.26 22.78
C GLU A 107 25.76 -13.98 23.59
N LYS A 108 25.22 -12.76 23.51
CA LYS A 108 24.02 -12.32 24.20
C LYS A 108 23.13 -11.50 23.26
N PRO A 109 22.34 -12.19 22.44
CA PRO A 109 21.46 -11.50 21.51
C PRO A 109 20.34 -10.76 22.24
N ASP A 110 20.02 -9.56 21.75
CA ASP A 110 18.87 -8.74 22.16
C ASP A 110 18.11 -8.40 20.88
N ILE A 111 17.11 -9.22 20.54
CA ILE A 111 16.34 -9.09 19.32
C ILE A 111 15.21 -8.10 19.53
N ARG A 112 15.10 -7.13 18.64
CA ARG A 112 13.96 -6.20 18.59
C ARG A 112 13.24 -6.31 17.24
N THR A 113 11.91 -6.23 17.27
CA THR A 113 11.09 -6.06 16.08
C THR A 113 11.09 -4.60 15.65
N VAL A 114 11.30 -4.37 14.35
CA VAL A 114 11.29 -3.05 13.74
C VAL A 114 10.38 -3.06 12.51
N LEU A 115 9.73 -1.94 12.21
CA LEU A 115 8.97 -1.75 10.99
C LEU A 115 9.62 -0.65 10.15
N HIS A 116 10.31 -1.04 9.08
CA HIS A 116 10.99 -0.13 8.15
C HIS A 116 10.01 0.43 7.11
N PHE A 117 9.03 1.19 7.54
CA PHE A 117 8.08 1.80 6.63
C PHE A 117 8.74 2.81 5.70
N TYR A 118 8.29 2.80 4.44
CA TYR A 118 8.55 3.95 3.57
C TYR A 118 7.98 5.22 4.23
N PRO A 119 8.74 6.36 4.24
CA PRO A 119 8.37 7.54 5.03
C PRO A 119 6.96 8.09 4.76
N ALA A 120 6.47 7.96 3.51
CA ALA A 120 5.11 8.38 3.17
C ALA A 120 4.01 7.53 3.84
N LEU A 121 4.32 6.27 4.21
CA LEU A 121 3.39 5.34 4.85
C LEU A 121 3.51 5.32 6.38
N ALA A 122 4.64 5.77 6.94
CA ALA A 122 4.83 5.82 8.37
C ALA A 122 3.71 6.63 9.04
N PRO A 123 3.00 6.09 10.06
CA PRO A 123 1.92 6.81 10.73
C PRO A 123 2.38 8.11 11.38
N VAL A 124 3.55 8.07 12.03
CA VAL A 124 4.22 9.24 12.61
C VAL A 124 5.35 9.65 11.69
N LYS A 125 5.36 10.91 11.27
CA LYS A 125 6.37 11.45 10.35
C LYS A 125 7.59 11.98 11.09
N ILE A 126 7.37 12.56 12.25
CA ILE A 126 8.41 13.25 13.03
C ILE A 126 8.17 13.00 14.52
N GLY A 127 9.16 12.44 15.21
CA GLY A 127 9.21 12.40 16.67
C GLY A 127 10.06 13.55 17.21
N VAL A 128 9.53 14.38 18.10
CA VAL A 128 10.28 15.43 18.80
C VAL A 128 10.67 14.91 20.18
N LEU A 129 11.96 14.60 20.35
CA LEU A 129 12.49 13.91 21.51
C LEU A 129 13.57 14.79 22.20
N PRO A 130 13.21 15.67 23.14
CA PRO A 130 14.21 16.53 23.80
C PRO A 130 15.22 15.69 24.57
N LEU A 131 16.51 15.97 24.43
CA LEU A 131 17.60 15.22 25.09
C LEU A 131 17.45 15.27 26.63
N SER A 132 17.02 16.40 27.18
CA SER A 132 16.77 16.58 28.60
C SER A 132 15.58 17.51 28.84
N LYS A 133 15.01 17.47 30.04
CA LYS A 133 13.87 18.31 30.42
C LYS A 133 14.18 19.82 30.34
N LYS A 134 15.44 20.22 30.42
CA LYS A 134 15.85 21.63 30.25
C LYS A 134 15.60 22.16 28.85
N LEU A 135 15.42 21.29 27.88
CA LEU A 135 15.17 21.63 26.45
C LEU A 135 13.68 21.57 26.08
N ASN A 136 12.80 21.21 27.03
CA ASN A 136 11.38 21.02 26.73
C ASN A 136 10.74 22.25 26.09
N GLU A 137 10.96 23.45 26.64
CA GLU A 137 10.36 24.67 26.08
C GLU A 137 10.70 24.90 24.61
N GLY A 138 11.98 24.69 24.25
CA GLY A 138 12.41 24.78 22.84
C GLY A 138 11.84 23.69 21.97
N ALA A 139 11.81 22.45 22.49
CA ALA A 139 11.27 21.29 21.78
C ALA A 139 9.75 21.40 21.55
N GLU A 140 9.00 21.92 22.53
CA GLU A 140 7.56 22.18 22.38
C GLU A 140 7.29 23.22 21.29
N LYS A 141 8.09 24.28 21.21
CA LYS A 141 7.97 25.26 20.11
C LYS A 141 8.19 24.62 18.74
N VAL A 142 9.19 23.74 18.62
CA VAL A 142 9.45 22.98 17.39
C VAL A 142 8.28 22.06 17.07
N PHE A 143 7.80 21.29 18.06
CA PHE A 143 6.65 20.41 17.90
C PHE A 143 5.40 21.17 17.42
N GLU A 144 5.06 22.31 18.04
CA GLU A 144 3.90 23.13 17.66
C GLU A 144 4.01 23.69 16.24
N GLN A 145 5.20 23.91 15.72
CA GLN A 145 5.40 24.32 14.34
C GLN A 145 5.22 23.15 13.36
N LEU A 146 5.80 21.99 13.68
CA LEU A 146 5.81 20.81 12.80
C LEU A 146 4.44 20.14 12.71
N ARG A 147 3.71 20.02 13.83
CA ARG A 147 2.39 19.37 13.88
C ARG A 147 1.33 20.05 13.03
N LYS A 148 1.56 21.30 12.59
CA LYS A 148 0.65 22.00 11.66
C LYS A 148 0.68 21.43 10.25
N LYS A 149 1.74 20.67 9.89
CA LYS A 149 1.95 20.14 8.53
C LYS A 149 2.12 18.64 8.49
N TYR A 150 2.56 18.03 9.60
CA TYR A 150 2.91 16.62 9.67
C TYR A 150 2.23 15.97 10.87
N ASN A 151 1.99 14.66 10.79
CA ASN A 151 1.63 13.88 11.96
C ASN A 151 2.88 13.70 12.82
N CYS A 152 2.93 14.37 13.98
CA CYS A 152 4.07 14.42 14.86
C CYS A 152 3.73 13.87 16.24
N GLU A 153 4.72 13.27 16.89
CA GLU A 153 4.67 12.89 18.31
C GLU A 153 5.71 13.65 19.10
N TYR A 154 5.38 13.95 20.36
CA TYR A 154 6.28 14.54 21.35
C TYR A 154 6.43 13.61 22.52
N ASP A 155 7.66 13.26 22.90
CA ASP A 155 7.91 12.41 24.06
C ASP A 155 9.13 12.89 24.87
N ASP A 156 8.88 13.32 26.11
CA ASP A 156 9.91 13.70 27.08
C ASP A 156 10.03 12.72 28.27
N ARG A 157 9.32 11.57 28.21
CA ARG A 157 9.25 10.59 29.30
C ARG A 157 10.46 9.67 29.33
N GLY A 158 10.99 9.40 30.54
CA GLY A 158 12.13 8.52 30.73
C GLY A 158 13.44 9.09 30.15
N ASN A 159 14.41 8.22 29.87
CA ASN A 159 15.66 8.60 29.23
C ASN A 159 15.57 8.57 27.70
N ILE A 160 16.51 9.23 27.01
CA ILE A 160 16.52 9.37 25.57
C ILE A 160 16.53 8.01 24.84
N GLY A 161 17.30 7.03 25.32
CA GLY A 161 17.35 5.70 24.73
C GLY A 161 16.00 4.96 24.75
N LYS A 162 15.19 5.16 25.79
CA LYS A 162 13.83 4.59 25.86
C LYS A 162 12.87 5.29 24.92
N ARG A 163 13.06 6.58 24.64
CA ARG A 163 12.23 7.34 23.69
C ARG A 163 12.44 6.87 22.26
N TYR A 164 13.69 6.59 21.88
CA TYR A 164 14.00 6.02 20.56
C TYR A 164 13.46 4.59 20.34
N ARG A 165 13.15 3.87 21.42
CA ARG A 165 12.64 2.49 21.31
C ARG A 165 11.11 2.38 21.26
N ARG A 166 10.41 3.48 21.50
CA ARG A 166 8.95 3.56 21.42
C ARG A 166 8.48 3.98 20.06
#